data_72ba96806cf97ebd1024a059f0da0588
#
_entry.id   72ba96806cf97ebd1024a059f0da0588
#
_cell.length_a   1.000
_cell.length_b   1.000
_cell.length_c   1.000
_cell.angle_alpha   90.00
_cell.angle_beta   90.00
_cell.angle_gamma   90.00
#
_symmetry.space_group_name_H-M   'P 1'
#
loop_
_entity.id
_entity.type
_entity.pdbx_description
1 polymer ?
#
loop_
_entity_poly.entity_id
_entity_poly.type
_entity_poly.pdbx_seq_one_letter_code
_entity_poly.pdbx_strand_id
1 'polypeptide(L)'
;MSYMETYREWCSNPYFSEETRAELEAIRDNEAEIEDRFYRQLEFGTGGLRGVIGAGTNRMNIYTVRQATQGLANYIISQNGQEKGVAIAHDSRIMSPEFAEEAALCLNANGIRAYVFDSLRPTPELSFAVRELGCVSGIVITASHNPREYNGYKVYWEDGAQITPPHDKNILAEVAKVTSFTQVKTMEKEDAVKAGLFVTIGKEIDDRYMEELKKQSIHPEIIKEMAKDIKIVYTPLHGTGNLPVRRVLKELGFENVYVVKEQELPDGNFPTVAYPNPESPKAFELALKLAKEVDADIVLATDPDADRLGVYCKDTKTGEYVTFTGNMSGMLIAEYILREKTATGTMPENPALVETIVTTDMAKAMAASYGVALIEVLTGFKYIGEQIKWFEQNHSHNYVFGLEESYGCLAGTYARDKDACVAVMMLCEVASWCKKHGKTLWDAMIDLYEKYGYYREGLSTMTLKGIDGAAQIQQMMSDMRNNPKKTLGGFEVLAVRDYKEDTRKDLKTGEVTKTGLPASNVLYYELSDNAWCCVRPSGTEPKIKFYYGVKGTSLQDAEEKLEALKKDLVEE
;
A
#
# COMPACT_ATOMS: atom_id res chain seq x y z
N MET A 1 4.15 -32.76 13.26
CA MET A 1 4.79 -32.52 14.57
C MET A 1 3.88 -31.60 15.38
N SER A 2 3.79 -31.83 16.70
CA SER A 2 3.12 -30.87 17.59
C SER A 2 3.96 -29.59 17.69
N TYR A 3 3.34 -28.48 18.11
CA TYR A 3 4.08 -27.22 18.30
C TYR A 3 5.26 -27.39 19.28
N MET A 4 5.10 -28.23 20.32
CA MET A 4 6.15 -28.53 21.30
C MET A 4 7.30 -29.37 20.71
N GLU A 5 7.02 -30.31 19.79
CA GLU A 5 8.08 -31.06 19.11
C GLU A 5 8.90 -30.14 18.20
N THR A 6 8.24 -29.25 17.46
CA THR A 6 8.89 -28.27 16.60
C THR A 6 9.74 -27.27 17.43
N TYR A 7 9.20 -26.79 18.57
CA TYR A 7 9.96 -25.95 19.50
C TYR A 7 11.26 -26.63 19.98
N ARG A 8 11.16 -27.91 20.43
CA ARG A 8 12.33 -28.67 20.90
C ARG A 8 13.35 -28.91 19.79
N GLU A 9 12.89 -29.16 18.58
CA GLU A 9 13.77 -29.27 17.41
C GLU A 9 14.55 -27.96 17.20
N TRP A 10 13.87 -26.83 17.22
CA TRP A 10 14.52 -25.52 17.03
C TRP A 10 15.52 -25.21 18.16
N CYS A 11 15.26 -25.62 19.38
CA CYS A 11 16.17 -25.43 20.51
C CYS A 11 17.45 -26.28 20.41
N SER A 12 17.38 -27.47 19.82
CA SER A 12 18.47 -28.45 19.82
C SER A 12 19.21 -28.57 18.50
N ASN A 13 18.59 -28.21 17.38
CA ASN A 13 19.19 -28.39 16.05
C ASN A 13 20.24 -27.32 15.77
N PRO A 14 21.50 -27.71 15.46
CA PRO A 14 22.58 -26.77 15.18
C PRO A 14 22.40 -25.94 13.88
N TYR A 15 21.41 -26.26 13.07
CA TYR A 15 21.00 -25.44 11.92
C TYR A 15 20.59 -24.02 12.37
N PHE A 16 19.96 -23.90 13.54
CA PHE A 16 19.56 -22.63 14.10
C PHE A 16 20.72 -21.99 14.86
N SER A 17 20.87 -20.68 14.73
CA SER A 17 21.95 -19.92 15.37
C SER A 17 21.88 -20.01 16.91
N GLU A 18 23.00 -19.70 17.56
CA GLU A 18 23.06 -19.68 19.03
C GLU A 18 22.09 -18.64 19.60
N GLU A 19 21.96 -17.48 18.95
CA GLU A 19 21.04 -16.41 19.34
C GLU A 19 19.58 -16.88 19.25
N THR A 20 19.21 -17.56 18.16
CA THR A 20 17.86 -18.13 17.97
C THR A 20 17.54 -19.14 19.06
N ARG A 21 18.47 -20.05 19.37
CA ARG A 21 18.28 -21.06 20.41
C ARG A 21 18.22 -20.43 21.81
N ALA A 22 19.03 -19.41 22.08
CA ALA A 22 19.00 -18.67 23.34
C ALA A 22 17.68 -17.90 23.52
N GLU A 23 17.17 -17.27 22.47
CA GLU A 23 15.83 -16.63 22.48
C GLU A 23 14.73 -17.63 22.84
N LEU A 24 14.76 -18.83 22.26
CA LEU A 24 13.78 -19.86 22.53
C LEU A 24 13.94 -20.45 23.94
N GLU A 25 15.15 -20.63 24.44
CA GLU A 25 15.40 -21.10 25.80
C GLU A 25 14.85 -20.11 26.84
N ALA A 26 14.91 -18.79 26.54
CA ALA A 26 14.40 -17.75 27.44
C ALA A 26 12.87 -17.85 27.66
N ILE A 27 12.12 -18.47 26.74
CA ILE A 27 10.66 -18.65 26.85
C ILE A 27 10.24 -20.06 27.26
N ARG A 28 11.18 -20.94 27.64
CA ARG A 28 10.92 -22.36 27.90
C ARG A 28 9.80 -22.64 28.90
N ASP A 29 9.59 -21.73 29.85
CA ASP A 29 8.58 -21.84 30.90
C ASP A 29 7.29 -21.07 30.56
N ASN A 30 7.17 -20.52 29.34
CA ASN A 30 6.01 -19.79 28.83
C ASN A 30 5.34 -20.57 27.70
N GLU A 31 4.48 -21.52 28.05
CA GLU A 31 3.82 -22.40 27.10
C GLU A 31 2.94 -21.64 26.08
N ALA A 32 2.26 -20.57 26.51
CA ALA A 32 1.42 -19.77 25.64
C ALA A 32 2.25 -19.06 24.55
N GLU A 33 3.43 -18.55 24.91
CA GLU A 33 4.34 -17.93 23.93
C GLU A 33 4.94 -18.98 22.98
N ILE A 34 5.28 -20.16 23.48
CA ILE A 34 5.76 -21.27 22.65
C ILE A 34 4.67 -21.69 21.64
N GLU A 35 3.44 -21.88 22.13
CA GLU A 35 2.32 -22.22 21.26
C GLU A 35 2.12 -21.16 20.17
N ASP A 36 2.06 -19.87 20.53
CA ASP A 36 1.87 -18.78 19.57
C ASP A 36 2.97 -18.72 18.49
N ARG A 37 4.23 -19.06 18.85
CA ARG A 37 5.36 -19.08 17.91
C ARG A 37 5.38 -20.30 16.99
N PHE A 38 4.76 -21.43 17.38
CA PHE A 38 4.93 -22.72 16.71
C PHE A 38 3.65 -23.45 16.32
N TYR A 39 2.44 -22.94 16.66
CA TYR A 39 1.18 -23.62 16.34
C TYR A 39 0.91 -23.74 14.84
N ARG A 40 1.53 -22.88 14.04
CA ARG A 40 1.48 -22.90 12.57
C ARG A 40 2.77 -22.37 11.95
N GLN A 41 2.86 -22.44 10.64
CA GLN A 41 3.85 -21.70 9.89
C GLN A 41 3.32 -20.30 9.56
N LEU A 42 4.24 -19.31 9.44
CA LEU A 42 3.89 -17.99 8.95
C LEU A 42 3.36 -18.12 7.52
N GLU A 43 2.12 -17.69 7.31
CA GLU A 43 1.47 -17.85 6.03
C GLU A 43 2.07 -16.91 4.98
N PHE A 44 2.45 -17.49 3.83
CA PHE A 44 2.67 -16.73 2.63
C PHE A 44 1.31 -16.37 2.04
N GLY A 45 0.83 -15.13 2.33
CA GLY A 45 -0.45 -14.63 1.85
C GLY A 45 -0.44 -14.35 0.34
N THR A 46 -1.42 -13.60 -0.14
CA THR A 46 -1.60 -13.29 -1.56
C THR A 46 -0.51 -12.40 -2.18
N GLY A 47 0.53 -12.05 -1.45
CA GLY A 47 1.61 -11.17 -1.95
C GLY A 47 2.89 -11.23 -1.13
N GLY A 48 3.02 -12.16 -0.18
CA GLY A 48 4.22 -12.32 0.65
C GLY A 48 3.93 -12.66 2.11
N LEU A 49 4.94 -12.51 2.96
CA LEU A 49 4.89 -12.76 4.40
C LEU A 49 4.66 -11.45 5.17
N ARG A 50 4.02 -11.54 6.33
CA ARG A 50 3.97 -10.49 7.35
C ARG A 50 3.79 -11.10 8.72
N GLY A 51 4.60 -10.70 9.69
CA GLY A 51 4.51 -11.23 11.05
C GLY A 51 5.41 -10.49 12.03
N VAL A 52 5.29 -10.88 13.29
CA VAL A 52 6.16 -10.40 14.36
C VAL A 52 7.56 -10.99 14.17
N ILE A 53 8.60 -10.16 14.40
CA ILE A 53 10.00 -10.58 14.34
C ILE A 53 10.31 -11.48 15.55
N GLY A 54 11.00 -12.59 15.34
CA GLY A 54 11.44 -13.49 16.41
C GLY A 54 11.65 -14.92 15.95
N ALA A 55 12.17 -15.74 16.85
CA ALA A 55 12.35 -17.17 16.63
C ALA A 55 11.01 -17.91 16.64
N GLY A 56 10.83 -18.83 15.70
CA GLY A 56 9.62 -19.65 15.55
C GLY A 56 9.09 -19.73 14.13
N THR A 57 8.27 -20.74 13.88
CA THR A 57 7.70 -20.96 12.54
C THR A 57 6.62 -19.93 12.17
N ASN A 58 5.94 -19.36 13.15
CA ASN A 58 4.93 -18.32 13.00
C ASN A 58 5.53 -16.91 13.27
N ARG A 59 6.77 -16.68 12.87
CA ARG A 59 7.50 -15.44 13.08
C ARG A 59 8.29 -15.06 11.83
N MET A 60 8.58 -13.76 11.69
CA MET A 60 9.55 -13.26 10.71
C MET A 60 10.97 -13.45 11.26
N ASN A 61 11.75 -14.25 10.60
CA ASN A 61 13.16 -14.50 10.89
C ASN A 61 13.88 -14.94 9.61
N ILE A 62 15.20 -15.12 9.70
CA ILE A 62 16.00 -15.52 8.55
C ILE A 62 15.58 -16.87 7.96
N TYR A 63 15.08 -17.78 8.77
CA TYR A 63 14.68 -19.13 8.34
C TYR A 63 13.36 -19.11 7.55
N THR A 64 12.38 -18.33 8.00
CA THR A 64 11.11 -18.16 7.28
C THR A 64 11.31 -17.36 5.98
N VAL A 65 12.21 -16.37 5.98
CA VAL A 65 12.61 -15.63 4.77
C VAL A 65 13.30 -16.55 3.77
N ARG A 66 14.25 -17.37 4.21
CA ARG A 66 14.94 -18.36 3.37
C ARG A 66 13.96 -19.38 2.75
N GLN A 67 13.01 -19.89 3.54
CA GLN A 67 12.00 -20.83 3.07
C GLN A 67 11.12 -20.20 1.97
N ALA A 68 10.62 -19.00 2.19
CA ALA A 68 9.83 -18.26 1.20
C ALA A 68 10.64 -17.98 -0.08
N THR A 69 11.90 -17.58 0.09
CA THR A 69 12.79 -17.28 -1.04
C THR A 69 13.17 -18.54 -1.82
N GLN A 70 13.36 -19.69 -1.16
CA GLN A 70 13.58 -20.96 -1.86
C GLN A 70 12.37 -21.35 -2.72
N GLY A 71 11.14 -21.17 -2.20
CA GLY A 71 9.94 -21.41 -3.01
C GLY A 71 9.83 -20.44 -4.20
N LEU A 72 10.14 -19.17 -3.99
CA LEU A 72 10.20 -18.19 -5.09
C LEU A 72 11.26 -18.58 -6.13
N ALA A 73 12.47 -18.98 -5.70
CA ALA A 73 13.54 -19.42 -6.58
C ALA A 73 13.11 -20.63 -7.42
N ASN A 74 12.47 -21.61 -6.81
CA ASN A 74 11.94 -22.80 -7.52
C ASN A 74 10.94 -22.39 -8.60
N TYR A 75 10.03 -21.45 -8.27
CA TYR A 75 9.07 -20.94 -9.24
C TYR A 75 9.75 -20.18 -10.38
N ILE A 76 10.69 -19.27 -10.09
CA ILE A 76 11.45 -18.52 -11.11
C ILE A 76 12.15 -19.49 -12.08
N ILE A 77 12.79 -20.54 -11.57
CA ILE A 77 13.46 -21.57 -12.38
C ILE A 77 12.45 -22.31 -13.26
N SER A 78 11.28 -22.65 -12.71
CA SER A 78 10.22 -23.32 -13.49
C SER A 78 9.70 -22.47 -14.66
N GLN A 79 9.83 -21.13 -14.54
CA GLN A 79 9.45 -20.16 -15.58
C GLN A 79 10.62 -19.78 -16.50
N ASN A 80 11.80 -20.42 -16.36
CA ASN A 80 13.04 -20.08 -17.08
C ASN A 80 13.48 -18.62 -16.91
N GLY A 81 13.17 -18.02 -15.73
CA GLY A 81 13.42 -16.60 -15.44
C GLY A 81 14.75 -16.30 -14.77
N GLN A 82 15.57 -17.29 -14.44
CA GLN A 82 16.78 -17.13 -13.63
C GLN A 82 17.80 -16.13 -14.20
N GLU A 83 17.91 -16.03 -15.52
CA GLU A 83 18.84 -15.11 -16.21
C GLU A 83 18.49 -13.62 -16.01
N LYS A 84 17.21 -13.33 -15.77
CA LYS A 84 16.74 -11.95 -15.60
C LYS A 84 17.10 -11.37 -14.22
N GLY A 85 17.26 -12.22 -13.22
CA GLY A 85 17.56 -11.80 -11.84
C GLY A 85 16.37 -11.23 -11.08
N VAL A 86 16.63 -10.84 -9.83
CA VAL A 86 15.64 -10.31 -8.87
C VAL A 86 16.17 -9.05 -8.23
N ALA A 87 15.38 -7.96 -8.22
CA ALA A 87 15.69 -6.74 -7.49
C ALA A 87 15.23 -6.84 -6.03
N ILE A 88 16.01 -6.32 -5.08
CA ILE A 88 15.71 -6.39 -3.65
C ILE A 88 15.89 -5.03 -3.00
N ALA A 89 14.84 -4.55 -2.32
CA ALA A 89 14.87 -3.36 -1.49
C ALA A 89 14.37 -3.68 -0.07
N HIS A 90 14.64 -2.78 0.87
CA HIS A 90 14.17 -2.88 2.25
C HIS A 90 13.87 -1.50 2.84
N ASP A 91 13.05 -1.47 3.88
CA ASP A 91 12.76 -0.27 4.66
C ASP A 91 13.72 -0.10 5.86
N SER A 92 13.35 0.79 6.78
CA SER A 92 14.15 1.12 7.97
C SER A 92 13.96 0.16 9.15
N ARG A 93 13.09 -0.84 9.05
CA ARG A 93 12.72 -1.73 10.14
C ARG A 93 13.90 -2.57 10.63
N ILE A 94 13.82 -2.97 11.90
CA ILE A 94 14.75 -3.94 12.50
C ILE A 94 14.76 -5.20 11.64
N MET A 95 15.94 -5.76 11.39
CA MET A 95 16.21 -6.94 10.56
C MET A 95 15.91 -6.78 9.06
N SER A 96 15.47 -5.62 8.58
CA SER A 96 15.19 -5.44 7.15
C SER A 96 16.44 -5.62 6.27
N PRO A 97 17.61 -5.06 6.60
CA PRO A 97 18.84 -5.32 5.83
C PRO A 97 19.26 -6.79 5.84
N GLU A 98 19.18 -7.44 6.99
CA GLU A 98 19.57 -8.84 7.18
C GLU A 98 18.64 -9.77 6.39
N PHE A 99 17.33 -9.54 6.42
CA PHE A 99 16.36 -10.31 5.64
C PHE A 99 16.54 -10.11 4.13
N ALA A 100 16.88 -8.89 3.70
CA ALA A 100 17.19 -8.61 2.30
C ALA A 100 18.44 -9.38 1.83
N GLU A 101 19.49 -9.40 2.63
CA GLU A 101 20.72 -10.14 2.35
C GLU A 101 20.46 -11.66 2.31
N GLU A 102 19.74 -12.21 3.28
CA GLU A 102 19.38 -13.62 3.32
C GLU A 102 18.55 -14.06 2.11
N ALA A 103 17.59 -13.24 1.67
CA ALA A 103 16.86 -13.48 0.44
C ALA A 103 17.79 -13.49 -0.78
N ALA A 104 18.70 -12.53 -0.89
CA ALA A 104 19.68 -12.46 -1.98
C ALA A 104 20.57 -13.70 -2.03
N LEU A 105 21.14 -14.12 -0.88
CA LEU A 105 22.05 -15.28 -0.81
C LEU A 105 21.31 -16.60 -1.11
N CYS A 106 20.06 -16.73 -0.74
CA CYS A 106 19.23 -17.87 -1.13
C CYS A 106 18.99 -17.91 -2.65
N LEU A 107 18.68 -16.79 -3.28
CA LEU A 107 18.55 -16.67 -4.73
C LEU A 107 19.87 -17.01 -5.42
N ASN A 108 20.99 -16.45 -4.94
CA ASN A 108 22.31 -16.68 -5.51
C ASN A 108 22.73 -18.16 -5.45
N ALA A 109 22.44 -18.85 -4.34
CA ALA A 109 22.70 -20.28 -4.20
C ALA A 109 21.85 -21.16 -5.16
N ASN A 110 20.78 -20.61 -5.71
CA ASN A 110 19.95 -21.21 -6.76
C ASN A 110 20.35 -20.73 -8.18
N GLY A 111 21.48 -20.03 -8.32
CA GLY A 111 21.97 -19.51 -9.60
C GLY A 111 21.23 -18.29 -10.13
N ILE A 112 20.42 -17.63 -9.29
CA ILE A 112 19.65 -16.43 -9.67
C ILE A 112 20.40 -15.19 -9.19
N ARG A 113 20.65 -14.24 -10.08
CA ARG A 113 21.27 -12.95 -9.73
C ARG A 113 20.33 -12.11 -8.88
N ALA A 114 20.87 -11.49 -7.82
CA ALA A 114 20.16 -10.54 -6.99
C ALA A 114 20.78 -9.15 -7.13
N TYR A 115 19.95 -8.17 -7.46
CA TYR A 115 20.28 -6.75 -7.49
C TYR A 115 19.80 -6.13 -6.18
N VAL A 116 20.70 -5.90 -5.26
CA VAL A 116 20.40 -5.46 -3.88
C VAL A 116 20.75 -3.99 -3.72
N PHE A 117 19.81 -3.18 -3.30
CA PHE A 117 20.09 -1.77 -2.99
C PHE A 117 21.11 -1.66 -1.85
N ASP A 118 22.01 -0.69 -1.97
CA ASP A 118 23.10 -0.43 -1.00
C ASP A 118 22.61 0.06 0.37
N SER A 119 21.39 0.59 0.41
CA SER A 119 20.70 1.02 1.62
C SER A 119 19.18 0.99 1.40
N LEU A 120 18.41 1.41 2.40
CA LEU A 120 16.94 1.41 2.33
C LEU A 120 16.42 2.23 1.13
N ARG A 121 15.38 1.73 0.48
CA ARG A 121 14.68 2.40 -0.64
C ARG A 121 13.17 2.21 -0.53
N PRO A 122 12.39 3.17 -1.08
CA PRO A 122 10.94 3.06 -1.16
C PRO A 122 10.43 1.83 -1.92
N THR A 123 9.29 1.31 -1.50
CA THR A 123 8.57 0.26 -2.26
C THR A 123 8.36 0.62 -3.74
N PRO A 124 7.89 1.83 -4.11
CA PRO A 124 7.74 2.19 -5.51
C PRO A 124 9.05 2.23 -6.29
N GLU A 125 10.16 2.54 -5.66
CA GLU A 125 11.47 2.50 -6.32
C GLU A 125 11.91 1.06 -6.62
N LEU A 126 11.58 0.09 -5.76
CA LEU A 126 11.77 -1.34 -6.08
C LEU A 126 10.92 -1.73 -7.30
N SER A 127 9.65 -1.34 -7.34
CA SER A 127 8.78 -1.57 -8.50
C SER A 127 9.39 -1.02 -9.79
N PHE A 128 9.91 0.20 -9.74
CA PHE A 128 10.66 0.82 -10.83
C PHE A 128 11.92 0.04 -11.20
N ALA A 129 12.73 -0.37 -10.23
CA ALA A 129 13.99 -1.11 -10.46
C ALA A 129 13.75 -2.46 -11.15
N VAL A 130 12.70 -3.20 -10.79
CA VAL A 130 12.31 -4.45 -11.48
C VAL A 130 12.13 -4.21 -12.97
N ARG A 131 11.46 -3.14 -13.35
CA ARG A 131 11.20 -2.78 -14.75
C ARG A 131 12.44 -2.26 -15.45
N GLU A 132 13.17 -1.37 -14.81
CA GLU A 132 14.36 -0.71 -15.35
C GLU A 132 15.51 -1.70 -15.61
N LEU A 133 15.69 -2.67 -14.73
CA LEU A 133 16.70 -3.71 -14.84
C LEU A 133 16.23 -4.93 -15.64
N GLY A 134 14.96 -5.00 -16.02
CA GLY A 134 14.38 -6.16 -16.70
C GLY A 134 14.38 -7.43 -15.85
N CYS A 135 14.22 -7.29 -14.54
CA CYS A 135 14.18 -8.42 -13.62
C CYS A 135 12.91 -9.27 -13.81
N VAL A 136 12.97 -10.56 -13.50
CA VAL A 136 11.80 -11.44 -13.48
C VAL A 136 10.92 -11.20 -12.26
N SER A 137 11.51 -10.77 -11.17
CA SER A 137 10.83 -10.57 -9.88
C SER A 137 11.51 -9.49 -9.05
N GLY A 138 10.82 -9.04 -8.02
CA GLY A 138 11.35 -8.14 -7.01
C GLY A 138 10.90 -8.55 -5.62
N ILE A 139 11.67 -8.15 -4.61
CA ILE A 139 11.39 -8.37 -3.19
C ILE A 139 11.53 -7.05 -2.45
N VAL A 140 10.54 -6.70 -1.62
CA VAL A 140 10.66 -5.62 -0.64
C VAL A 140 10.51 -6.18 0.76
N ILE A 141 11.50 -5.94 1.59
CA ILE A 141 11.45 -6.27 3.01
C ILE A 141 10.87 -5.08 3.76
N THR A 142 9.60 -5.20 4.14
CA THR A 142 8.84 -4.16 4.84
C THR A 142 7.55 -4.72 5.43
N ALA A 143 7.10 -4.13 6.52
CA ALA A 143 5.74 -4.30 7.03
C ALA A 143 4.92 -3.00 6.91
N SER A 144 5.31 -2.10 5.97
CA SER A 144 4.64 -0.82 5.72
C SER A 144 4.50 -0.02 7.03
N HIS A 145 3.31 0.34 7.43
CA HIS A 145 3.01 1.14 8.61
C HIS A 145 2.73 0.34 9.90
N ASN A 146 2.93 -0.97 9.91
CA ASN A 146 2.72 -1.79 11.11
C ASN A 146 3.66 -1.35 12.26
N PRO A 147 3.33 -1.67 13.54
CA PRO A 147 4.21 -1.43 14.68
C PRO A 147 5.62 -2.02 14.51
N ARG A 148 6.57 -1.54 15.31
CA ARG A 148 8.01 -1.83 15.19
C ARG A 148 8.38 -3.32 15.29
N GLU A 149 7.58 -4.10 16.02
CA GLU A 149 7.80 -5.54 16.22
C GLU A 149 7.48 -6.38 14.98
N TYR A 150 6.86 -5.79 13.94
CA TYR A 150 6.54 -6.48 12.69
C TYR A 150 7.59 -6.24 11.61
N ASN A 151 7.77 -7.27 10.77
CA ASN A 151 8.38 -7.12 9.46
C ASN A 151 7.63 -7.95 8.42
N GLY A 152 8.02 -7.85 7.16
CA GLY A 152 7.36 -8.54 6.07
C GLY A 152 8.27 -8.72 4.85
N TYR A 153 7.74 -9.44 3.88
CA TYR A 153 8.41 -9.83 2.65
C TYR A 153 7.38 -9.78 1.54
N LYS A 154 7.43 -8.73 0.69
CA LYS A 154 6.52 -8.54 -0.45
C LYS A 154 7.18 -9.02 -1.73
N VAL A 155 6.44 -9.72 -2.58
CA VAL A 155 6.93 -10.23 -3.87
C VAL A 155 6.28 -9.49 -5.03
N TYR A 156 7.10 -9.12 -6.01
CA TYR A 156 6.74 -8.43 -7.25
C TYR A 156 7.11 -9.32 -8.45
N TRP A 157 6.43 -9.14 -9.57
CA TRP A 157 6.75 -9.86 -10.80
C TRP A 157 7.37 -8.92 -11.85
N GLU A 158 7.67 -9.46 -13.04
CA GLU A 158 8.44 -8.75 -14.07
C GLU A 158 7.82 -7.44 -14.59
N ASP A 159 6.51 -7.28 -14.42
CA ASP A 159 5.82 -6.03 -14.74
C ASP A 159 6.03 -4.91 -13.69
N GLY A 160 6.63 -5.22 -12.55
CA GLY A 160 6.85 -4.32 -11.44
C GLY A 160 5.67 -4.22 -10.47
N ALA A 161 4.57 -4.93 -10.71
CA ALA A 161 3.45 -5.00 -9.78
C ALA A 161 3.65 -6.11 -8.73
N GLN A 162 3.06 -5.95 -7.55
CA GLN A 162 2.96 -7.03 -6.59
C GLN A 162 2.18 -8.20 -7.22
N ILE A 163 2.60 -9.43 -6.93
CA ILE A 163 2.08 -10.63 -7.58
C ILE A 163 0.56 -10.76 -7.51
N THR A 164 -0.04 -11.13 -8.64
CA THR A 164 -1.46 -11.46 -8.83
C THR A 164 -1.59 -12.89 -9.39
N PRO A 165 -2.80 -13.47 -9.46
CA PRO A 165 -2.97 -14.77 -10.09
C PRO A 165 -2.46 -14.78 -11.56
N PRO A 166 -1.77 -15.85 -12.00
CA PRO A 166 -1.56 -17.13 -11.31
C PRO A 166 -0.29 -17.17 -10.45
N HIS A 167 0.55 -16.13 -10.48
CA HIS A 167 1.87 -16.13 -9.84
C HIS A 167 1.80 -16.30 -8.31
N ASP A 168 0.87 -15.62 -7.66
CA ASP A 168 0.67 -15.69 -6.20
C ASP A 168 0.39 -17.13 -5.73
N LYS A 169 -0.53 -17.83 -6.39
CA LYS A 169 -0.88 -19.23 -6.08
C LYS A 169 0.24 -20.20 -6.38
N ASN A 170 0.94 -19.99 -7.49
CA ASN A 170 2.02 -20.87 -7.92
C ASN A 170 3.26 -20.73 -7.02
N ILE A 171 3.61 -19.49 -6.63
CA ILE A 171 4.69 -19.24 -5.67
C ILE A 171 4.34 -19.85 -4.32
N LEU A 172 3.11 -19.62 -3.81
CA LEU A 172 2.63 -20.25 -2.58
C LEU A 172 2.75 -21.78 -2.61
N ALA A 173 2.38 -22.41 -3.74
CA ALA A 173 2.51 -23.85 -3.91
C ALA A 173 3.98 -24.32 -3.85
N GLU A 174 4.92 -23.58 -4.42
CA GLU A 174 6.35 -23.90 -4.34
C GLU A 174 6.90 -23.68 -2.91
N VAL A 175 6.49 -22.63 -2.22
CA VAL A 175 6.86 -22.40 -0.81
C VAL A 175 6.37 -23.55 0.08
N ALA A 176 5.14 -24.04 -0.15
CA ALA A 176 4.57 -25.17 0.62
C ALA A 176 5.32 -26.50 0.40
N LYS A 177 6.04 -26.67 -0.71
CA LYS A 177 6.88 -27.85 -0.95
C LYS A 177 8.20 -27.82 -0.16
N VAL A 178 8.61 -26.67 0.34
CA VAL A 178 9.83 -26.53 1.16
C VAL A 178 9.50 -26.89 2.60
N THR A 179 9.55 -28.16 2.92
CA THR A 179 9.14 -28.73 4.23
C THR A 179 10.31 -29.06 5.14
N SER A 180 11.54 -28.94 4.64
CA SER A 180 12.76 -29.25 5.38
C SER A 180 13.82 -28.17 5.12
N PHE A 181 14.59 -27.83 6.16
CA PHE A 181 15.73 -26.91 6.06
C PHE A 181 16.81 -27.41 5.06
N THR A 182 16.91 -28.71 4.84
CA THR A 182 17.84 -29.31 3.87
C THR A 182 17.50 -28.98 2.42
N GLN A 183 16.28 -28.52 2.15
CA GLN A 183 15.84 -28.10 0.82
C GLN A 183 16.20 -26.63 0.52
N VAL A 184 16.54 -25.86 1.55
CA VAL A 184 16.92 -24.45 1.44
C VAL A 184 18.38 -24.34 1.09
N LYS A 185 18.69 -23.64 0.02
CA LYS A 185 20.06 -23.34 -0.40
C LYS A 185 20.44 -21.95 0.04
N THR A 186 21.68 -21.79 0.50
CA THR A 186 22.30 -20.50 0.80
C THR A 186 23.77 -20.58 0.47
N MET A 187 24.45 -19.43 0.37
CA MET A 187 25.88 -19.36 0.11
C MET A 187 26.49 -18.14 0.83
N GLU A 188 27.80 -18.12 0.93
CA GLU A 188 28.51 -17.00 1.52
C GLU A 188 28.49 -15.78 0.59
N LYS A 189 28.35 -14.59 1.17
CA LYS A 189 28.23 -13.33 0.42
C LYS A 189 29.46 -13.06 -0.45
N GLU A 190 30.66 -13.32 0.08
CA GLU A 190 31.91 -13.15 -0.66
C GLU A 190 31.96 -14.01 -1.92
N ASP A 191 31.45 -15.22 -1.85
CA ASP A 191 31.40 -16.14 -3.00
C ASP A 191 30.33 -15.70 -4.00
N ALA A 192 29.18 -15.24 -3.53
CA ALA A 192 28.12 -14.67 -4.37
C ALA A 192 28.58 -13.42 -5.14
N VAL A 193 29.31 -12.52 -4.48
CA VAL A 193 29.92 -11.34 -5.11
C VAL A 193 30.97 -11.73 -6.15
N LYS A 194 31.89 -12.64 -5.83
CA LYS A 194 32.89 -13.15 -6.78
C LYS A 194 32.27 -13.81 -8.01
N ALA A 195 31.15 -14.51 -7.82
CA ALA A 195 30.41 -15.15 -8.90
C ALA A 195 29.58 -14.15 -9.75
N GLY A 196 29.51 -12.89 -9.37
CA GLY A 196 28.69 -11.87 -10.03
C GLY A 196 27.17 -12.07 -9.85
N LEU A 197 26.80 -12.85 -8.82
CA LEU A 197 25.39 -13.14 -8.50
C LEU A 197 24.81 -12.12 -7.51
N PHE A 198 25.61 -11.61 -6.59
CA PHE A 198 25.21 -10.53 -5.68
C PHE A 198 25.70 -9.20 -6.27
N VAL A 199 24.77 -8.37 -6.76
CA VAL A 199 25.07 -7.11 -7.40
C VAL A 199 24.48 -5.97 -6.58
N THR A 200 25.33 -5.07 -6.09
CA THR A 200 24.87 -3.88 -5.37
C THR A 200 24.42 -2.81 -6.36
N ILE A 201 23.24 -2.26 -6.16
CA ILE A 201 22.66 -1.14 -6.91
C ILE A 201 22.35 0.04 -5.97
N GLY A 202 22.15 1.22 -6.52
CA GLY A 202 21.87 2.43 -5.72
C GLY A 202 21.68 3.65 -6.60
N LYS A 203 22.58 4.63 -6.47
CA LYS A 203 22.48 5.96 -7.07
C LYS A 203 22.07 5.97 -8.54
N GLU A 204 22.50 5.02 -9.33
CA GLU A 204 22.17 4.97 -10.75
C GLU A 204 20.66 4.72 -10.97
N ILE A 205 20.04 3.88 -10.14
CA ILE A 205 18.60 3.65 -10.16
C ILE A 205 17.87 4.87 -9.57
N ASP A 206 18.38 5.41 -8.44
CA ASP A 206 17.82 6.62 -7.83
C ASP A 206 17.72 7.78 -8.83
N ASP A 207 18.78 8.00 -9.62
CA ASP A 207 18.82 9.10 -10.60
C ASP A 207 17.75 8.93 -11.67
N ARG A 208 17.59 7.71 -12.21
CA ARG A 208 16.57 7.41 -13.22
C ARG A 208 15.16 7.48 -12.64
N TYR A 209 14.98 7.00 -11.43
CA TYR A 209 13.70 7.13 -10.72
C TYR A 209 13.32 8.60 -10.51
N MET A 210 14.27 9.46 -10.09
CA MET A 210 14.04 10.90 -9.97
C MET A 210 13.63 11.55 -11.30
N GLU A 211 14.23 11.14 -12.41
CA GLU A 211 13.85 11.63 -13.73
C GLU A 211 12.40 11.27 -14.06
N GLU A 212 11.97 10.04 -13.77
CA GLU A 212 10.59 9.61 -13.99
C GLU A 212 9.60 10.38 -13.11
N LEU A 213 9.94 10.62 -11.83
CA LEU A 213 9.12 11.45 -10.95
C LEU A 213 8.92 12.86 -11.51
N LYS A 214 10.01 13.52 -11.91
CA LYS A 214 9.95 14.90 -12.44
C LYS A 214 9.15 15.02 -13.73
N LYS A 215 9.11 13.98 -14.56
CA LYS A 215 8.27 13.96 -15.78
C LYS A 215 6.76 14.02 -15.47
N GLN A 216 6.34 13.69 -14.25
CA GLN A 216 4.93 13.76 -13.85
C GLN A 216 4.50 15.20 -13.49
N SER A 217 5.43 16.10 -13.19
CA SER A 217 5.13 17.53 -13.00
C SER A 217 4.55 18.13 -14.28
N ILE A 218 3.40 18.81 -14.17
CA ILE A 218 2.69 19.38 -15.32
C ILE A 218 3.13 20.84 -15.54
N HIS A 219 3.27 21.59 -14.47
CA HIS A 219 3.61 23.01 -14.48
C HIS A 219 4.82 23.34 -13.59
N PRO A 220 6.03 22.85 -13.91
CA PRO A 220 7.22 23.13 -13.13
C PRO A 220 7.55 24.63 -13.03
N GLU A 221 7.07 25.44 -13.97
CA GLU A 221 7.18 26.90 -13.92
C GLU A 221 6.39 27.51 -12.75
N ILE A 222 5.22 26.98 -12.39
CA ILE A 222 4.43 27.43 -11.24
C ILE A 222 5.17 27.12 -9.94
N ILE A 223 5.81 25.95 -9.86
CA ILE A 223 6.63 25.60 -8.72
C ILE A 223 7.75 26.62 -8.50
N LYS A 224 8.47 26.97 -9.56
CA LYS A 224 9.56 27.95 -9.50
C LYS A 224 9.07 29.36 -9.12
N GLU A 225 7.91 29.75 -9.64
CA GLU A 225 7.30 31.04 -9.31
C GLU A 225 6.92 31.13 -7.83
N MET A 226 6.37 30.06 -7.27
CA MET A 226 5.87 29.99 -5.89
C MET A 226 6.89 29.45 -4.88
N ALA A 227 8.10 29.11 -5.30
CA ALA A 227 9.13 28.41 -4.52
C ALA A 227 9.46 29.07 -3.19
N LYS A 228 9.44 30.42 -3.15
CA LYS A 228 9.74 31.21 -1.94
C LYS A 228 8.53 31.47 -1.07
N ASP A 229 7.34 31.32 -1.62
CA ASP A 229 6.09 31.69 -0.93
C ASP A 229 5.41 30.49 -0.28
N ILE A 230 5.57 29.30 -0.88
CA ILE A 230 4.98 28.06 -0.32
C ILE A 230 5.89 27.47 0.75
N LYS A 231 5.30 27.10 1.89
CA LYS A 231 5.98 26.48 3.02
C LYS A 231 5.43 25.08 3.27
N ILE A 232 6.33 24.10 3.22
CA ILE A 232 6.02 22.68 3.30
C ILE A 232 6.71 22.10 4.54
N VAL A 233 5.94 21.43 5.40
CA VAL A 233 6.48 20.58 6.47
C VAL A 233 6.37 19.14 6.03
N TYR A 234 7.45 18.38 6.20
CA TYR A 234 7.52 16.98 5.82
C TYR A 234 8.11 16.12 6.93
N THR A 235 7.51 14.97 7.16
CA THR A 235 8.09 13.90 7.99
C THR A 235 8.12 12.57 7.24
N PRO A 236 9.30 11.92 7.17
CA PRO A 236 9.43 10.56 6.65
C PRO A 236 9.02 9.48 7.66
N LEU A 237 8.61 9.83 8.87
CA LEU A 237 8.31 8.88 9.96
C LEU A 237 9.42 7.81 10.14
N HIS A 238 10.68 8.24 10.17
CA HIS A 238 11.87 7.38 10.26
C HIS A 238 12.05 6.39 9.08
N GLY A 239 11.42 6.65 7.93
CA GLY A 239 11.34 5.73 6.80
C GLY A 239 12.17 6.11 5.59
N THR A 240 11.89 5.40 4.50
CA THR A 240 12.62 5.47 3.23
C THR A 240 12.36 6.75 2.43
N GLY A 241 11.27 7.46 2.72
CA GLY A 241 10.90 8.68 1.98
C GLY A 241 11.82 9.88 2.19
N ASN A 242 12.65 9.88 3.25
CA ASN A 242 13.48 11.03 3.62
C ASN A 242 14.29 11.58 2.44
N LEU A 243 15.13 10.76 1.84
CA LEU A 243 16.02 11.23 0.76
C LEU A 243 15.27 11.49 -0.56
N PRO A 244 14.46 10.58 -1.10
CA PRO A 244 13.84 10.77 -2.41
C PRO A 244 12.82 11.91 -2.42
N VAL A 245 12.00 12.06 -1.37
CA VAL A 245 11.03 13.16 -1.28
C VAL A 245 11.74 14.51 -1.23
N ARG A 246 12.73 14.65 -0.36
CA ARG A 246 13.50 15.89 -0.26
C ARG A 246 14.26 16.21 -1.53
N ARG A 247 14.80 15.19 -2.19
CA ARG A 247 15.52 15.35 -3.45
C ARG A 247 14.60 15.84 -4.56
N VAL A 248 13.45 15.22 -4.79
CA VAL A 248 12.53 15.63 -5.86
C VAL A 248 12.00 17.04 -5.63
N LEU A 249 11.65 17.40 -4.39
CA LEU A 249 11.20 18.76 -4.07
C LEU A 249 12.31 19.80 -4.33
N LYS A 250 13.55 19.50 -3.92
CA LYS A 250 14.70 20.38 -4.16
C LYS A 250 14.99 20.53 -5.65
N GLU A 251 15.01 19.44 -6.41
CA GLU A 251 15.33 19.47 -7.85
C GLU A 251 14.26 20.21 -8.66
N LEU A 252 12.99 20.22 -8.19
CA LEU A 252 11.92 21.02 -8.78
C LEU A 252 11.98 22.51 -8.38
N GLY A 253 12.72 22.84 -7.33
CA GLY A 253 12.99 24.22 -6.94
C GLY A 253 12.26 24.70 -5.68
N PHE A 254 11.59 23.84 -4.92
CA PHE A 254 11.01 24.23 -3.63
C PHE A 254 12.09 24.66 -2.64
N GLU A 255 11.95 25.87 -2.06
CA GLU A 255 12.96 26.45 -1.16
C GLU A 255 12.60 26.27 0.33
N ASN A 256 11.33 26.29 0.69
CA ASN A 256 10.88 26.24 2.08
C ASN A 256 10.32 24.85 2.45
N VAL A 257 11.20 23.87 2.52
CA VAL A 257 10.88 22.51 2.97
C VAL A 257 11.48 22.27 4.35
N TYR A 258 10.62 22.14 5.35
CA TYR A 258 10.99 21.95 6.75
C TYR A 258 10.75 20.49 7.14
N VAL A 259 11.82 19.80 7.50
CA VAL A 259 11.76 18.37 7.88
C VAL A 259 11.71 18.27 9.41
N VAL A 260 10.83 17.40 9.92
CA VAL A 260 10.76 17.08 11.35
C VAL A 260 12.03 16.33 11.75
N LYS A 261 12.94 17.00 12.44
CA LYS A 261 14.29 16.49 12.76
C LYS A 261 14.27 15.21 13.59
N GLU A 262 13.34 15.10 14.52
CA GLU A 262 13.18 13.94 15.41
C GLU A 262 12.75 12.69 14.65
N GLN A 263 12.21 12.84 13.44
CA GLN A 263 11.69 11.76 12.58
C GLN A 263 12.46 11.63 11.25
N GLU A 264 13.49 12.44 11.05
CA GLU A 264 14.24 12.54 9.80
C GLU A 264 15.05 11.27 9.50
N LEU A 265 15.79 10.80 10.51
CA LEU A 265 16.71 9.68 10.31
C LEU A 265 15.96 8.33 10.39
N PRO A 266 16.36 7.37 9.55
CA PRO A 266 15.83 6.01 9.61
C PRO A 266 16.07 5.39 11.00
N ASP A 267 15.03 4.85 11.60
CA ASP A 267 15.11 4.12 12.87
C ASP A 267 14.00 3.07 12.97
N GLY A 268 14.40 1.80 13.00
CA GLY A 268 13.47 0.67 13.08
C GLY A 268 12.71 0.55 14.40
N ASN A 269 13.11 1.30 15.44
CA ASN A 269 12.39 1.37 16.70
C ASN A 269 11.24 2.38 16.68
N PHE A 270 11.16 3.26 15.67
CA PHE A 270 10.14 4.32 15.57
C PHE A 270 9.95 5.08 16.88
N PRO A 271 11.00 5.69 17.47
CA PRO A 271 10.99 6.17 18.86
C PRO A 271 9.99 7.29 19.14
N THR A 272 9.51 7.97 18.11
CA THR A 272 8.57 9.10 18.24
C THR A 272 7.11 8.70 18.01
N VAL A 273 6.85 7.51 17.48
CA VAL A 273 5.50 7.03 17.14
C VAL A 273 5.34 5.54 17.45
N ALA A 274 4.32 5.17 18.17
CA ALA A 274 4.01 3.75 18.41
C ALA A 274 3.56 3.05 17.12
N TYR A 275 2.99 3.79 16.19
CA TYR A 275 2.40 3.32 14.94
C TYR A 275 2.75 4.30 13.81
N PRO A 276 3.74 4.00 12.94
CA PRO A 276 4.21 4.92 11.89
C PRO A 276 3.26 4.96 10.69
N ASN A 277 1.99 5.25 10.95
CA ASN A 277 0.92 5.29 9.96
C ASN A 277 0.49 6.74 9.68
N PRO A 278 0.67 7.26 8.47
CA PRO A 278 0.27 8.62 8.10
C PRO A 278 -1.25 8.84 8.06
N GLU A 279 -2.06 7.80 8.24
CA GLU A 279 -3.50 7.93 8.49
C GLU A 279 -3.82 8.33 9.93
N SER A 280 -2.87 8.13 10.87
CA SER A 280 -3.06 8.41 12.29
C SER A 280 -2.73 9.86 12.63
N PRO A 281 -3.65 10.61 13.28
CA PRO A 281 -3.34 11.96 13.77
C PRO A 281 -2.13 12.02 14.70
N LYS A 282 -1.88 10.96 15.49
CA LYS A 282 -0.71 10.87 16.38
C LYS A 282 0.63 10.89 15.64
N ALA A 283 0.68 10.39 14.42
CA ALA A 283 1.88 10.45 13.59
C ALA A 283 2.26 11.90 13.19
N PHE A 284 1.30 12.82 13.22
CA PHE A 284 1.48 14.20 12.83
C PHE A 284 1.75 15.17 13.99
N GLU A 285 1.78 14.75 15.25
CA GLU A 285 1.91 15.65 16.40
C GLU A 285 3.15 16.56 16.29
N LEU A 286 4.33 16.00 15.98
CA LEU A 286 5.56 16.78 15.81
C LEU A 286 5.53 17.64 14.54
N ALA A 287 5.01 17.11 13.45
CA ALA A 287 4.89 17.84 12.19
C ALA A 287 3.94 19.02 12.29
N LEU A 288 2.80 18.87 12.97
CA LEU A 288 1.85 19.96 13.21
C LEU A 288 2.41 21.03 14.15
N LYS A 289 3.21 20.63 15.15
CA LYS A 289 3.92 21.58 16.00
C LYS A 289 4.88 22.43 15.15
N LEU A 290 5.72 21.79 14.34
CA LEU A 290 6.64 22.50 13.45
C LEU A 290 5.87 23.38 12.44
N ALA A 291 4.74 22.88 11.90
CA ALA A 291 3.92 23.62 10.97
C ALA A 291 3.38 24.94 11.55
N LYS A 292 2.97 24.95 12.82
CA LYS A 292 2.54 26.16 13.53
C LYS A 292 3.70 27.12 13.75
N GLU A 293 4.89 26.62 14.04
CA GLU A 293 6.09 27.47 14.25
C GLU A 293 6.53 28.20 12.97
N VAL A 294 6.49 27.51 11.82
CA VAL A 294 6.93 28.07 10.53
C VAL A 294 5.79 28.68 9.70
N ASP A 295 4.57 28.54 10.17
CA ASP A 295 3.37 28.96 9.45
C ASP A 295 3.25 28.25 8.08
N ALA A 296 3.26 26.90 8.11
CA ALA A 296 3.27 26.10 6.90
C ALA A 296 1.91 26.10 6.18
N ASP A 297 1.94 26.02 4.86
CA ASP A 297 0.76 25.87 4.00
C ASP A 297 0.26 24.41 4.00
N ILE A 298 1.18 23.46 4.00
CA ILE A 298 0.90 22.02 3.88
C ILE A 298 1.84 21.21 4.78
N VAL A 299 1.32 20.12 5.32
CA VAL A 299 2.04 19.19 6.20
C VAL A 299 1.88 17.78 5.66
N LEU A 300 2.98 17.10 5.41
CA LEU A 300 3.05 15.83 4.71
C LEU A 300 3.78 14.79 5.55
N ALA A 301 3.26 13.55 5.54
CA ALA A 301 3.91 12.40 6.15
C ALA A 301 3.86 11.19 5.22
N THR A 302 4.99 10.49 5.08
CA THR A 302 5.05 9.20 4.39
C THR A 302 5.29 8.07 5.38
N ASP A 303 4.75 6.88 5.10
CA ASP A 303 5.00 5.70 5.91
C ASP A 303 6.42 5.11 5.68
N PRO A 304 6.88 4.12 6.46
CA PRO A 304 8.26 3.65 6.41
C PRO A 304 8.76 3.17 5.05
N ASP A 305 7.92 2.59 4.21
CA ASP A 305 8.26 2.17 2.84
C ASP A 305 7.81 3.17 1.76
N ALA A 306 7.31 4.34 2.17
CA ALA A 306 6.99 5.50 1.34
C ALA A 306 6.05 5.19 0.16
N ASP A 307 5.05 4.34 0.39
CA ASP A 307 3.99 4.08 -0.56
C ASP A 307 2.68 4.82 -0.23
N ARG A 308 2.54 5.41 0.98
CA ARG A 308 1.37 6.16 1.44
C ARG A 308 1.72 7.57 1.85
N LEU A 309 0.78 8.50 1.61
CA LEU A 309 0.91 9.91 1.93
C LEU A 309 -0.25 10.39 2.80
N GLY A 310 0.04 10.86 4.01
CA GLY A 310 -0.87 11.61 4.86
C GLY A 310 -0.67 13.12 4.70
N VAL A 311 -1.76 13.88 4.82
CA VAL A 311 -1.80 15.31 4.49
C VAL A 311 -2.60 16.10 5.51
N TYR A 312 -2.04 17.24 5.93
CA TYR A 312 -2.77 18.34 6.55
C TYR A 312 -2.53 19.62 5.76
N CYS A 313 -3.53 20.46 5.69
CA CYS A 313 -3.49 21.74 5.00
C CYS A 313 -4.01 22.83 5.96
N LYS A 314 -3.41 24.01 5.89
CA LYS A 314 -3.89 25.17 6.65
C LYS A 314 -5.20 25.71 6.04
N ASP A 315 -6.25 25.81 6.88
CA ASP A 315 -7.43 26.61 6.57
C ASP A 315 -7.19 28.04 7.02
N THR A 316 -7.03 28.95 6.08
CA THR A 316 -6.73 30.37 6.38
C THR A 316 -7.92 31.12 7.01
N LYS A 317 -9.15 30.58 6.92
CA LYS A 317 -10.35 31.19 7.52
C LYS A 317 -10.41 30.95 9.03
N THR A 318 -9.98 29.76 9.45
CA THR A 318 -9.97 29.36 10.87
C THR A 318 -8.59 29.46 11.52
N GLY A 319 -7.52 29.42 10.72
CA GLY A 319 -6.14 29.32 11.19
C GLY A 319 -5.72 27.91 11.61
N GLU A 320 -6.61 26.93 11.53
CA GLU A 320 -6.37 25.55 11.93
C GLU A 320 -5.87 24.70 10.77
N TYR A 321 -5.22 23.56 11.09
CA TYR A 321 -4.82 22.56 10.11
C TYR A 321 -5.89 21.49 9.97
N VAL A 322 -6.35 21.28 8.75
CA VAL A 322 -7.38 20.30 8.38
C VAL A 322 -6.72 19.05 7.82
N THR A 323 -7.08 17.87 8.32
CA THR A 323 -6.60 16.59 7.79
C THR A 323 -7.35 16.19 6.52
N PHE A 324 -6.64 15.58 5.57
CA PHE A 324 -7.22 14.99 4.37
C PHE A 324 -7.20 13.47 4.45
N THR A 325 -8.28 12.85 4.01
CA THR A 325 -8.28 11.41 3.76
C THR A 325 -7.47 11.10 2.49
N GLY A 326 -7.11 9.84 2.28
CA GLY A 326 -6.47 9.41 1.04
C GLY A 326 -7.30 9.73 -0.20
N ASN A 327 -8.62 9.59 -0.10
CA ASN A 327 -9.54 9.96 -1.18
C ASN A 327 -9.51 11.46 -1.49
N MET A 328 -9.49 12.31 -0.47
CA MET A 328 -9.46 13.77 -0.67
C MET A 328 -8.17 14.21 -1.37
N SER A 329 -7.02 13.78 -0.90
CA SER A 329 -5.73 14.12 -1.52
C SER A 329 -5.61 13.53 -2.92
N GLY A 330 -6.04 12.29 -3.12
CA GLY A 330 -6.06 11.63 -4.43
C GLY A 330 -6.97 12.34 -5.43
N MET A 331 -8.16 12.77 -5.02
CA MET A 331 -9.08 13.51 -5.89
C MET A 331 -8.56 14.90 -6.25
N LEU A 332 -7.87 15.60 -5.35
CA LEU A 332 -7.20 16.86 -5.69
C LEU A 332 -6.12 16.69 -6.77
N ILE A 333 -5.30 15.65 -6.64
CA ILE A 333 -4.28 15.33 -7.65
C ILE A 333 -4.95 14.95 -8.98
N ALA A 334 -5.97 14.09 -8.94
CA ALA A 334 -6.71 13.65 -10.13
C ALA A 334 -7.35 14.84 -10.88
N GLU A 335 -8.07 15.71 -10.17
CA GLU A 335 -8.68 16.91 -10.78
C GLU A 335 -7.62 17.80 -11.43
N TYR A 336 -6.52 18.04 -10.73
CA TYR A 336 -5.43 18.85 -11.27
C TYR A 336 -4.86 18.24 -12.55
N ILE A 337 -4.55 16.95 -12.55
CA ILE A 337 -4.03 16.25 -13.73
C ILE A 337 -5.02 16.32 -14.90
N LEU A 338 -6.29 16.02 -14.65
CA LEU A 338 -7.30 16.01 -15.71
C LEU A 338 -7.55 17.40 -16.28
N ARG A 339 -7.67 18.40 -15.41
CA ARG A 339 -7.90 19.79 -15.79
C ARG A 339 -6.75 20.33 -16.64
N GLU A 340 -5.52 20.20 -16.12
CA GLU A 340 -4.36 20.79 -16.76
C GLU A 340 -3.98 20.07 -18.07
N LYS A 341 -4.09 18.73 -18.11
CA LYS A 341 -3.90 17.98 -19.37
C LYS A 341 -4.96 18.30 -20.42
N THR A 342 -6.20 18.55 -20.01
CA THR A 342 -7.27 19.00 -20.91
C THR A 342 -6.96 20.41 -21.44
N ALA A 343 -6.57 21.33 -20.55
CA ALA A 343 -6.28 22.72 -20.91
C ALA A 343 -5.06 22.86 -21.83
N THR A 344 -4.04 22.03 -21.65
CA THR A 344 -2.81 22.02 -22.47
C THR A 344 -2.90 21.14 -23.71
N GLY A 345 -3.98 20.40 -23.89
CA GLY A 345 -4.14 19.47 -25.01
C GLY A 345 -3.20 18.24 -24.94
N THR A 346 -2.75 17.88 -23.74
CA THR A 346 -1.83 16.76 -23.50
C THR A 346 -2.52 15.53 -22.93
N MET A 347 -3.86 15.52 -22.88
CA MET A 347 -4.63 14.34 -22.51
C MET A 347 -4.39 13.24 -23.55
N PRO A 348 -4.01 12.01 -23.14
CA PRO A 348 -3.82 10.93 -24.10
C PRO A 348 -5.15 10.48 -24.72
N GLU A 349 -5.10 9.72 -25.80
CA GLU A 349 -6.28 9.05 -26.35
C GLU A 349 -6.80 7.99 -25.39
N ASN A 350 -8.12 7.79 -25.32
CA ASN A 350 -8.75 6.81 -24.42
C ASN A 350 -8.21 6.85 -22.98
N PRO A 351 -8.23 8.03 -22.32
CA PRO A 351 -7.67 8.17 -20.99
C PRO A 351 -8.48 7.40 -19.95
N ALA A 352 -7.79 6.81 -18.96
CA ALA A 352 -8.42 6.10 -17.86
C ALA A 352 -7.90 6.54 -16.49
N LEU A 353 -8.83 6.73 -15.55
CA LEU A 353 -8.60 6.69 -14.12
C LEU A 353 -8.84 5.26 -13.62
N VAL A 354 -8.06 4.80 -12.66
CA VAL A 354 -8.23 3.48 -12.05
C VAL A 354 -8.35 3.63 -10.54
N GLU A 355 -9.38 3.03 -9.94
CA GLU A 355 -9.56 3.01 -8.49
C GLU A 355 -10.05 1.65 -8.00
N THR A 356 -10.03 1.44 -6.69
CA THR A 356 -10.65 0.24 -6.10
C THR A 356 -12.15 0.44 -5.91
N ILE A 357 -12.89 -0.65 -5.84
CA ILE A 357 -14.35 -0.65 -5.60
C ILE A 357 -14.77 0.02 -4.27
N VAL A 358 -13.83 0.32 -3.39
CA VAL A 358 -14.06 0.93 -2.07
C VAL A 358 -13.41 2.30 -1.92
N THR A 359 -13.04 2.93 -3.03
CA THR A 359 -12.35 4.23 -3.00
C THR A 359 -13.36 5.38 -2.91
N THR A 360 -13.80 6.00 -4.00
CA THR A 360 -14.74 7.11 -3.90
C THR A 360 -15.61 7.31 -5.16
N ASP A 361 -16.89 7.46 -4.98
CA ASP A 361 -17.79 7.77 -6.10
C ASP A 361 -17.59 9.19 -6.68
N MET A 362 -16.83 10.07 -6.01
CA MET A 362 -16.39 11.34 -6.60
C MET A 362 -15.59 11.11 -7.89
N ALA A 363 -14.79 10.04 -7.95
CA ALA A 363 -14.03 9.69 -9.16
C ALA A 363 -14.94 9.41 -10.35
N LYS A 364 -16.12 8.82 -10.14
CA LYS A 364 -17.13 8.60 -11.22
C LYS A 364 -17.63 9.93 -11.79
N ALA A 365 -17.98 10.86 -10.90
CA ALA A 365 -18.47 12.17 -11.32
C ALA A 365 -17.36 12.98 -12.02
N MET A 366 -16.14 12.91 -11.52
CA MET A 366 -14.97 13.58 -12.09
C MET A 366 -14.61 13.01 -13.46
N ALA A 367 -14.46 11.70 -13.58
CA ALA A 367 -14.14 11.04 -14.85
C ALA A 367 -15.17 11.37 -15.93
N ALA A 368 -16.46 11.30 -15.60
CA ALA A 368 -17.55 11.66 -16.51
C ALA A 368 -17.44 13.12 -17.00
N SER A 369 -17.05 14.05 -16.13
CA SER A 369 -16.95 15.48 -16.48
C SER A 369 -15.82 15.78 -17.49
N TYR A 370 -14.80 14.93 -17.55
CA TYR A 370 -13.68 15.05 -18.48
C TYR A 370 -13.73 14.06 -19.65
N GLY A 371 -14.76 13.22 -19.74
CA GLY A 371 -14.84 12.18 -20.76
C GLY A 371 -13.77 11.10 -20.62
N VAL A 372 -13.31 10.84 -19.39
CA VAL A 372 -12.30 9.85 -19.04
C VAL A 372 -12.97 8.57 -18.58
N ALA A 373 -12.46 7.41 -18.97
CA ALA A 373 -12.95 6.14 -18.47
C ALA A 373 -12.57 5.97 -16.97
N LEU A 374 -13.52 5.48 -16.17
CA LEU A 374 -13.21 5.00 -14.82
C LEU A 374 -13.21 3.48 -14.81
N ILE A 375 -12.10 2.90 -14.37
CA ILE A 375 -11.94 1.46 -14.22
C ILE A 375 -11.87 1.13 -12.72
N GLU A 376 -12.85 0.36 -12.25
CA GLU A 376 -12.89 -0.12 -10.87
C GLU A 376 -12.23 -1.51 -10.78
N VAL A 377 -11.38 -1.72 -9.77
CA VAL A 377 -10.72 -3.00 -9.50
C VAL A 377 -10.99 -3.45 -8.06
N LEU A 378 -10.67 -4.68 -7.72
CA LEU A 378 -10.70 -5.16 -6.34
C LEU A 378 -9.72 -4.38 -5.46
N THR A 379 -9.95 -4.42 -4.14
CA THR A 379 -9.09 -3.77 -3.14
C THR A 379 -7.65 -4.26 -3.22
N GLY A 380 -6.72 -3.33 -3.30
CA GLY A 380 -5.28 -3.54 -3.38
C GLY A 380 -4.67 -2.99 -4.66
N PHE A 381 -3.63 -2.19 -4.50
CA PHE A 381 -2.98 -1.47 -5.62
C PHE A 381 -2.39 -2.42 -6.68
N LYS A 382 -2.11 -3.67 -6.32
CA LYS A 382 -1.67 -4.71 -7.26
C LYS A 382 -2.61 -4.88 -8.46
N TYR A 383 -3.91 -4.70 -8.25
CA TYR A 383 -4.89 -4.76 -9.34
C TYR A 383 -4.89 -3.49 -10.21
N ILE A 384 -4.54 -2.34 -9.63
CA ILE A 384 -4.29 -1.11 -10.41
C ILE A 384 -3.03 -1.29 -11.26
N GLY A 385 -1.95 -1.81 -10.69
CA GLY A 385 -0.73 -2.16 -11.43
C GLY A 385 -0.99 -3.15 -12.56
N GLU A 386 -1.82 -4.16 -12.32
CA GLU A 386 -2.24 -5.15 -13.33
C GLU A 386 -3.05 -4.51 -14.47
N GLN A 387 -3.92 -3.53 -14.18
CA GLN A 387 -4.64 -2.79 -15.22
C GLN A 387 -3.70 -2.01 -16.13
N ILE A 388 -2.66 -1.38 -15.59
CA ILE A 388 -1.64 -0.70 -16.40
C ILE A 388 -0.98 -1.69 -17.37
N LYS A 389 -0.62 -2.88 -16.90
CA LYS A 389 -0.06 -3.96 -17.72
C LYS A 389 -1.03 -4.35 -18.87
N TRP A 390 -2.30 -4.52 -18.55
CA TRP A 390 -3.28 -4.89 -19.58
C TRP A 390 -3.50 -3.78 -20.59
N PHE A 391 -3.53 -2.52 -20.18
CA PHE A 391 -3.60 -1.39 -21.12
C PHE A 391 -2.41 -1.35 -22.07
N GLU A 392 -1.19 -1.65 -21.58
CA GLU A 392 0.01 -1.75 -22.41
C GLU A 392 -0.08 -2.92 -23.41
N GLN A 393 -0.70 -4.04 -23.02
CA GLN A 393 -0.81 -5.23 -23.86
C GLN A 393 -1.93 -5.15 -24.91
N ASN A 394 -3.10 -4.61 -24.53
CA ASN A 394 -4.29 -4.61 -25.36
C ASN A 394 -4.60 -3.26 -26.02
N HIS A 395 -3.87 -2.19 -25.61
CA HIS A 395 -4.06 -0.82 -26.12
C HIS A 395 -5.47 -0.28 -25.97
N SER A 396 -6.24 -0.78 -24.99
CA SER A 396 -7.62 -0.35 -24.77
C SER A 396 -7.73 1.07 -24.22
N HIS A 397 -6.85 1.41 -23.31
CA HIS A 397 -6.82 2.71 -22.63
C HIS A 397 -5.38 3.17 -22.36
N ASN A 398 -5.26 4.45 -22.04
CA ASN A 398 -4.04 5.05 -21.52
C ASN A 398 -4.24 5.45 -20.05
N TYR A 399 -3.46 4.86 -19.17
CA TYR A 399 -3.50 5.17 -17.74
C TYR A 399 -3.09 6.63 -17.49
N VAL A 400 -3.90 7.37 -16.75
CA VAL A 400 -3.61 8.76 -16.39
C VAL A 400 -3.25 8.88 -14.91
N PHE A 401 -4.06 8.25 -14.05
CA PHE A 401 -3.89 8.28 -12.60
C PHE A 401 -4.66 7.13 -11.95
N GLY A 402 -4.16 6.63 -10.84
CA GLY A 402 -4.86 5.62 -10.04
C GLY A 402 -4.66 5.85 -8.56
N LEU A 403 -5.66 5.44 -7.78
CA LEU A 403 -5.65 5.63 -6.33
C LEU A 403 -6.40 4.52 -5.59
N GLU A 404 -6.04 4.35 -4.34
CA GLU A 404 -6.81 3.56 -3.38
C GLU A 404 -7.10 4.36 -2.11
N GLU A 405 -8.15 3.97 -1.39
CA GLU A 405 -8.62 4.66 -0.18
C GLU A 405 -7.58 4.71 0.93
N SER A 406 -6.66 3.76 0.96
CA SER A 406 -5.62 3.62 1.97
C SER A 406 -4.41 4.52 1.72
N TYR A 407 -4.66 5.78 1.34
CA TYR A 407 -3.67 6.85 1.24
C TYR A 407 -2.59 6.64 0.17
N GLY A 408 -2.87 5.83 -0.84
CA GLY A 408 -1.93 5.52 -1.92
C GLY A 408 -2.42 5.89 -3.31
N CYS A 409 -1.52 6.43 -4.13
CA CYS A 409 -1.80 6.74 -5.53
C CYS A 409 -0.54 6.62 -6.39
N LEU A 410 -0.75 6.64 -7.71
CA LEU A 410 0.32 6.65 -8.69
C LEU A 410 -0.05 7.53 -9.88
N ALA A 411 0.81 8.50 -10.19
CA ALA A 411 0.79 9.25 -11.45
C ALA A 411 1.88 8.70 -12.37
N GLY A 412 1.55 8.46 -13.64
CA GLY A 412 2.47 7.84 -14.59
C GLY A 412 2.53 6.31 -14.50
N THR A 413 3.37 5.70 -15.35
CA THR A 413 3.45 4.25 -15.54
C THR A 413 4.85 3.66 -15.32
N TYR A 414 5.76 4.45 -14.75
CA TYR A 414 7.15 4.05 -14.48
C TYR A 414 7.25 2.97 -13.38
N ALA A 415 6.33 2.97 -12.45
CA ALA A 415 6.15 1.98 -11.40
C ALA A 415 4.76 1.33 -11.49
N ARG A 416 4.51 0.29 -10.68
CA ARG A 416 3.24 -0.46 -10.65
C ARG A 416 2.70 -0.64 -9.23
N ASP A 417 3.16 0.19 -8.32
CA ASP A 417 2.67 0.27 -6.96
C ASP A 417 2.49 1.76 -6.58
N LYS A 418 1.80 2.00 -5.47
CA LYS A 418 1.63 3.33 -4.89
C LYS A 418 2.97 4.01 -4.72
N ASP A 419 3.03 5.28 -5.01
CA ASP A 419 4.24 6.07 -4.86
C ASP A 419 3.97 7.36 -4.07
N ALA A 420 4.39 7.37 -2.79
CA ALA A 420 4.25 8.56 -1.97
C ALA A 420 5.20 9.70 -2.41
N CYS A 421 6.32 9.39 -3.06
CA CYS A 421 7.24 10.41 -3.56
C CYS A 421 6.59 11.24 -4.68
N VAL A 422 5.94 10.57 -5.65
CA VAL A 422 5.19 11.27 -6.70
C VAL A 422 3.95 11.96 -6.15
N ALA A 423 3.28 11.36 -5.16
CA ALA A 423 2.12 11.97 -4.52
C ALA A 423 2.48 13.27 -3.80
N VAL A 424 3.58 13.29 -3.03
CA VAL A 424 4.13 14.51 -2.40
C VAL A 424 4.43 15.57 -3.45
N MET A 425 5.17 15.20 -4.49
CA MET A 425 5.55 16.11 -5.57
C MET A 425 4.32 16.74 -6.24
N MET A 426 3.37 15.91 -6.66
CA MET A 426 2.14 16.37 -7.33
C MET A 426 1.30 17.26 -6.41
N LEU A 427 1.13 16.87 -5.15
CA LEU A 427 0.31 17.65 -4.22
C LEU A 427 0.97 18.99 -3.87
N CYS A 428 2.29 19.06 -3.80
CA CYS A 428 3.01 20.31 -3.64
C CYS A 428 2.87 21.23 -4.88
N GLU A 429 2.81 20.65 -6.08
CA GLU A 429 2.51 21.41 -7.30
C GLU A 429 1.07 21.95 -7.28
N VAL A 430 0.10 21.12 -6.88
CA VAL A 430 -1.31 21.53 -6.69
C VAL A 430 -1.40 22.66 -5.67
N ALA A 431 -0.71 22.55 -4.53
CA ALA A 431 -0.67 23.58 -3.50
C ALA A 431 -0.05 24.90 -4.01
N SER A 432 0.99 24.80 -4.82
CA SER A 432 1.62 25.97 -5.47
C SER A 432 0.64 26.65 -6.44
N TRP A 433 -0.06 25.86 -7.25
CA TRP A 433 -1.11 26.35 -8.13
C TRP A 433 -2.22 27.06 -7.36
N CYS A 434 -2.70 26.45 -6.28
CA CYS A 434 -3.73 27.03 -5.41
C CYS A 434 -3.26 28.37 -4.83
N LYS A 435 -2.06 28.40 -4.25
CA LYS A 435 -1.50 29.61 -3.63
C LYS A 435 -1.32 30.75 -4.63
N LYS A 436 -0.87 30.46 -5.86
CA LYS A 436 -0.80 31.43 -6.96
C LYS A 436 -2.17 32.06 -7.27
N HIS A 437 -3.25 31.31 -7.08
CA HIS A 437 -4.62 31.77 -7.32
C HIS A 437 -5.34 32.24 -6.05
N GLY A 438 -4.59 32.50 -4.96
CA GLY A 438 -5.16 32.99 -3.69
C GLY A 438 -6.00 31.97 -2.92
N LYS A 439 -5.77 30.67 -3.17
CA LYS A 439 -6.48 29.55 -2.54
C LYS A 439 -5.53 28.67 -1.72
N THR A 440 -6.10 27.89 -0.80
CA THR A 440 -5.44 26.77 -0.13
C THR A 440 -5.87 25.45 -0.76
N LEU A 441 -5.23 24.34 -0.38
CA LEU A 441 -5.72 22.99 -0.75
C LEU A 441 -7.13 22.72 -0.19
N TRP A 442 -7.43 23.28 1.00
CA TRP A 442 -8.77 23.16 1.58
C TRP A 442 -9.82 23.87 0.75
N ASP A 443 -9.53 25.11 0.30
CA ASP A 443 -10.42 25.84 -0.62
C ASP A 443 -10.65 25.04 -1.92
N ALA A 444 -9.58 24.44 -2.47
CA ALA A 444 -9.69 23.60 -3.67
C ALA A 444 -10.53 22.34 -3.42
N MET A 445 -10.45 21.76 -2.22
CA MET A 445 -11.29 20.61 -1.85
C MET A 445 -12.77 21.01 -1.75
N ILE A 446 -13.06 22.17 -1.20
CA ILE A 446 -14.42 22.72 -1.18
C ILE A 446 -14.95 22.94 -2.60
N ASP A 447 -14.12 23.50 -3.51
CA ASP A 447 -14.49 23.64 -4.93
C ASP A 447 -14.87 22.28 -5.54
N LEU A 448 -14.16 21.20 -5.22
CA LEU A 448 -14.51 19.85 -5.69
C LEU A 448 -15.85 19.36 -5.14
N TYR A 449 -16.10 19.58 -3.86
CA TYR A 449 -17.38 19.24 -3.26
C TYR A 449 -18.54 20.02 -3.87
N GLU A 450 -18.38 21.31 -4.11
CA GLU A 450 -19.38 22.13 -4.79
C GLU A 450 -19.63 21.68 -6.24
N LYS A 451 -18.56 21.27 -6.93
CA LYS A 451 -18.63 20.84 -8.34
C LYS A 451 -19.26 19.45 -8.50
N TYR A 452 -18.86 18.47 -7.68
CA TYR A 452 -19.22 17.05 -7.88
C TYR A 452 -20.21 16.52 -6.85
N GLY A 453 -20.28 17.12 -5.67
CA GLY A 453 -21.05 16.69 -4.51
C GLY A 453 -20.18 16.40 -3.29
N TYR A 454 -20.80 16.42 -2.13
CA TYR A 454 -20.12 16.23 -0.84
C TYR A 454 -20.00 14.75 -0.54
N TYR A 455 -19.00 14.10 -1.13
CA TYR A 455 -18.68 12.69 -0.89
C TYR A 455 -17.89 12.53 0.40
N ARG A 456 -18.29 11.55 1.20
CA ARG A 456 -17.59 11.12 2.41
C ARG A 456 -17.54 9.61 2.47
N GLU A 457 -16.40 9.09 2.85
CA GLU A 457 -16.16 7.65 3.00
C GLU A 457 -15.64 7.34 4.40
N GLY A 458 -15.90 6.13 4.86
CA GLY A 458 -15.47 5.61 6.14
C GLY A 458 -15.03 4.16 6.06
N LEU A 459 -14.24 3.78 7.05
CA LEU A 459 -13.77 2.42 7.26
C LEU A 459 -13.92 2.06 8.74
N SER A 460 -14.56 0.94 9.01
CA SER A 460 -14.62 0.33 10.33
C SER A 460 -14.04 -1.07 10.29
N THR A 461 -13.36 -1.47 11.35
CA THR A 461 -12.77 -2.80 11.47
C THR A 461 -13.30 -3.46 12.76
N MET A 462 -13.88 -4.64 12.62
CA MET A 462 -14.28 -5.48 13.75
C MET A 462 -13.27 -6.61 13.89
N THR A 463 -12.73 -6.81 15.09
CA THR A 463 -11.81 -7.90 15.41
C THR A 463 -12.50 -8.86 16.35
N LEU A 464 -12.63 -10.12 15.96
CA LEU A 464 -13.20 -11.19 16.77
C LEU A 464 -12.06 -12.03 17.34
N LYS A 465 -11.93 -12.03 18.68
CA LYS A 465 -10.84 -12.74 19.38
C LYS A 465 -11.16 -14.22 19.56
N GLY A 466 -10.10 -15.04 19.59
CA GLY A 466 -10.17 -16.47 19.89
C GLY A 466 -10.24 -17.37 18.65
N ILE A 467 -10.18 -18.68 18.91
CA ILE A 467 -10.18 -19.75 17.89
C ILE A 467 -11.46 -19.69 17.04
N ASP A 468 -12.58 -19.29 17.63
CA ASP A 468 -13.88 -19.20 16.97
C ASP A 468 -14.07 -17.93 16.13
N GLY A 469 -13.20 -16.92 16.26
CA GLY A 469 -13.35 -15.64 15.59
C GLY A 469 -13.40 -15.74 14.07
N ALA A 470 -12.56 -16.58 13.47
CA ALA A 470 -12.57 -16.82 12.03
C ALA A 470 -13.86 -17.50 11.56
N ALA A 471 -14.36 -18.47 12.34
CA ALA A 471 -15.63 -19.16 12.04
C ALA A 471 -16.83 -18.20 12.16
N GLN A 472 -16.83 -17.33 13.15
CA GLN A 472 -17.87 -16.30 13.31
C GLN A 472 -17.89 -15.33 12.14
N ILE A 473 -16.72 -14.88 11.66
CA ILE A 473 -16.63 -14.02 10.46
C ILE A 473 -17.18 -14.74 9.22
N GLN A 474 -16.86 -16.01 9.02
CA GLN A 474 -17.40 -16.78 7.90
C GLN A 474 -18.92 -16.92 8.00
N GLN A 475 -19.45 -17.13 9.20
CA GLN A 475 -20.90 -17.17 9.42
C GLN A 475 -21.55 -15.82 9.12
N MET A 476 -20.98 -14.70 9.60
CA MET A 476 -21.47 -13.35 9.28
C MET A 476 -21.53 -13.12 7.77
N MET A 477 -20.46 -13.46 7.05
CA MET A 477 -20.42 -13.33 5.59
C MET A 477 -21.48 -14.19 4.89
N SER A 478 -21.72 -15.40 5.41
CA SER A 478 -22.76 -16.31 4.90
C SER A 478 -24.16 -15.74 5.14
N ASP A 479 -24.42 -15.22 6.32
CA ASP A 479 -25.73 -14.65 6.68
C ASP A 479 -26.03 -13.39 5.85
N MET A 480 -25.06 -12.49 5.71
CA MET A 480 -25.15 -11.31 4.86
C MET A 480 -25.40 -11.64 3.37
N ARG A 481 -24.79 -12.73 2.89
CA ARG A 481 -24.96 -13.21 1.50
C ARG A 481 -26.35 -13.79 1.26
N ASN A 482 -26.82 -14.60 2.19
CA ASN A 482 -28.09 -15.34 2.04
C ASN A 482 -29.32 -14.48 2.40
N ASN A 483 -29.15 -13.52 3.32
CA ASN A 483 -30.23 -12.68 3.84
C ASN A 483 -29.83 -11.20 3.81
N PRO A 484 -29.67 -10.59 2.61
CA PRO A 484 -29.30 -9.19 2.54
C PRO A 484 -30.36 -8.30 3.18
N LYS A 485 -29.94 -7.36 4.01
CA LYS A 485 -30.83 -6.35 4.61
C LYS A 485 -31.51 -5.55 3.49
N LYS A 486 -32.74 -5.10 3.74
CA LYS A 486 -33.48 -4.23 2.79
C LYS A 486 -33.08 -2.76 2.90
N THR A 487 -32.59 -2.38 4.08
CA THR A 487 -32.14 -1.02 4.39
C THR A 487 -30.87 -1.09 5.20
N LEU A 488 -29.99 -0.11 5.03
CA LEU A 488 -28.77 0.09 5.80
C LEU A 488 -28.58 1.58 6.06
N GLY A 489 -28.45 1.98 7.35
CA GLY A 489 -28.30 3.38 7.74
C GLY A 489 -29.43 4.30 7.24
N GLY A 490 -30.62 3.76 7.04
CA GLY A 490 -31.77 4.48 6.50
C GLY A 490 -31.83 4.51 4.95
N PHE A 491 -30.82 3.99 4.25
CA PHE A 491 -30.82 3.87 2.78
C PHE A 491 -31.43 2.55 2.32
N GLU A 492 -32.20 2.57 1.24
CA GLU A 492 -32.70 1.37 0.58
C GLU A 492 -31.55 0.62 -0.10
N VAL A 493 -31.49 -0.71 0.05
CA VAL A 493 -30.55 -1.57 -0.68
C VAL A 493 -31.11 -1.86 -2.06
N LEU A 494 -30.46 -1.31 -3.09
CA LEU A 494 -30.92 -1.41 -4.49
C LEU A 494 -30.39 -2.67 -5.16
N ALA A 495 -29.11 -3.00 -4.93
CA ALA A 495 -28.48 -4.18 -5.48
C ALA A 495 -27.37 -4.71 -4.56
N VAL A 496 -27.04 -6.00 -4.71
CA VAL A 496 -25.93 -6.66 -4.02
C VAL A 496 -24.99 -7.24 -5.07
N ARG A 497 -23.70 -6.88 -4.95
CA ARG A 497 -22.62 -7.51 -5.72
C ARG A 497 -21.93 -8.55 -4.82
N ASP A 498 -21.94 -9.79 -5.23
CA ASP A 498 -21.20 -10.87 -4.59
C ASP A 498 -20.01 -11.24 -5.50
N TYR A 499 -18.83 -10.77 -5.13
CA TYR A 499 -17.61 -11.04 -5.91
C TYR A 499 -17.11 -12.48 -5.79
N LYS A 500 -17.57 -13.23 -4.79
CA LYS A 500 -17.26 -14.66 -4.68
C LYS A 500 -17.96 -15.47 -5.76
N GLU A 501 -19.21 -15.11 -6.05
CA GLU A 501 -20.06 -15.79 -7.03
C GLU A 501 -20.10 -15.08 -8.40
N ASP A 502 -19.33 -13.99 -8.58
CA ASP A 502 -19.34 -13.13 -9.79
C ASP A 502 -20.75 -12.68 -10.17
N THR A 503 -21.54 -12.25 -9.19
CA THR A 503 -22.94 -11.83 -9.43
C THR A 503 -23.24 -10.44 -8.89
N ARG A 504 -24.03 -9.66 -9.63
CA ARG A 504 -24.73 -8.47 -9.18
C ARG A 504 -26.24 -8.70 -9.31
N LYS A 505 -26.93 -8.72 -8.19
CA LYS A 505 -28.38 -8.93 -8.13
C LYS A 505 -29.10 -7.61 -7.82
N ASP A 506 -29.92 -7.14 -8.72
CA ASP A 506 -30.87 -6.05 -8.49
C ASP A 506 -32.02 -6.57 -7.61
N LEU A 507 -32.25 -5.93 -6.46
CA LEU A 507 -33.24 -6.41 -5.49
C LEU A 507 -34.69 -6.03 -5.86
N LYS A 508 -34.86 -5.03 -6.73
CA LYS A 508 -36.18 -4.60 -7.17
C LYS A 508 -36.68 -5.42 -8.36
N THR A 509 -35.82 -5.68 -9.33
CA THR A 509 -36.17 -6.42 -10.55
C THR A 509 -35.93 -7.92 -10.45
N GLY A 510 -35.00 -8.32 -9.55
CA GLY A 510 -34.50 -9.69 -9.46
C GLY A 510 -33.48 -10.06 -10.53
N GLU A 511 -33.13 -9.11 -11.42
CA GLU A 511 -32.13 -9.32 -12.48
C GLU A 511 -30.75 -9.65 -11.89
N VAL A 512 -30.08 -10.64 -12.47
CA VAL A 512 -28.72 -11.04 -12.08
C VAL A 512 -27.80 -10.84 -13.27
N THR A 513 -26.73 -10.05 -13.06
CA THR A 513 -25.65 -9.79 -14.01
C THR A 513 -24.31 -10.20 -13.40
N LYS A 514 -23.23 -10.15 -14.17
CA LYS A 514 -21.87 -10.40 -13.66
C LYS A 514 -21.26 -9.12 -13.09
N THR A 515 -20.37 -9.28 -12.10
CA THR A 515 -19.51 -8.18 -11.62
C THR A 515 -18.34 -7.93 -12.57
N GLY A 516 -17.83 -8.97 -13.22
CA GLY A 516 -16.71 -8.90 -14.18
C GLY A 516 -15.34 -8.76 -13.54
N LEU A 517 -15.24 -8.92 -12.21
CA LEU A 517 -13.99 -8.87 -11.47
C LEU A 517 -13.59 -10.27 -10.96
N PRO A 518 -12.30 -10.49 -10.61
CA PRO A 518 -11.86 -11.77 -10.08
C PRO A 518 -12.64 -12.21 -8.84
N ALA A 519 -12.77 -13.52 -8.64
CA ALA A 519 -13.45 -14.07 -7.46
C ALA A 519 -12.75 -13.64 -6.16
N SER A 520 -13.53 -13.07 -5.23
CA SER A 520 -13.05 -12.61 -3.93
C SER A 520 -14.19 -12.67 -2.90
N ASN A 521 -13.90 -13.02 -1.66
CA ASN A 521 -14.92 -13.07 -0.60
C ASN A 521 -15.29 -11.66 -0.14
N VAL A 522 -15.97 -10.92 -1.01
CA VAL A 522 -16.39 -9.53 -0.83
C VAL A 522 -17.86 -9.39 -1.18
N LEU A 523 -18.61 -8.67 -0.36
CA LEU A 523 -19.98 -8.24 -0.63
C LEU A 523 -20.02 -6.73 -0.73
N TYR A 524 -20.70 -6.22 -1.75
CA TYR A 524 -20.88 -4.79 -1.97
C TYR A 524 -22.38 -4.49 -2.15
N TYR A 525 -22.89 -3.53 -1.40
CA TYR A 525 -24.28 -3.11 -1.41
C TYR A 525 -24.38 -1.75 -2.07
N GLU A 526 -25.12 -1.69 -3.17
CA GLU A 526 -25.51 -0.43 -3.81
C GLU A 526 -26.75 0.10 -3.09
N LEU A 527 -26.66 1.31 -2.57
CA LEU A 527 -27.69 1.92 -1.76
C LEU A 527 -28.35 3.11 -2.49
N SER A 528 -29.53 3.53 -2.02
CA SER A 528 -30.15 4.76 -2.51
C SER A 528 -29.27 5.99 -2.26
N ASP A 529 -29.54 7.10 -2.94
CA ASP A 529 -28.88 8.40 -2.79
C ASP A 529 -27.35 8.38 -3.01
N ASN A 530 -26.86 7.48 -3.88
CA ASN A 530 -25.44 7.26 -4.14
C ASN A 530 -24.64 6.87 -2.89
N ALA A 531 -25.28 6.20 -1.94
CA ALA A 531 -24.59 5.58 -0.83
C ALA A 531 -24.21 4.14 -1.18
N TRP A 532 -23.20 3.62 -0.51
CA TRP A 532 -22.76 2.25 -0.69
C TRP A 532 -22.08 1.71 0.58
N CYS A 533 -22.04 0.40 0.72
CA CYS A 533 -21.15 -0.25 1.68
C CYS A 533 -20.55 -1.53 1.10
N CYS A 534 -19.37 -1.89 1.59
CA CYS A 534 -18.63 -3.07 1.17
C CYS A 534 -18.10 -3.81 2.39
N VAL A 535 -18.27 -5.11 2.43
CA VAL A 535 -17.86 -5.97 3.54
C VAL A 535 -16.81 -6.95 3.05
N ARG A 536 -15.67 -6.97 3.74
CA ARG A 536 -14.52 -7.80 3.38
C ARG A 536 -13.84 -8.39 4.61
N PRO A 537 -13.79 -9.71 4.76
CA PRO A 537 -13.00 -10.36 5.80
C PRO A 537 -11.50 -10.26 5.48
N SER A 538 -10.66 -10.20 6.51
CA SER A 538 -9.22 -10.38 6.36
C SER A 538 -8.90 -11.82 5.98
N GLY A 539 -7.93 -12.01 5.10
CA GLY A 539 -7.45 -13.36 4.72
C GLY A 539 -6.54 -14.00 5.78
N THR A 540 -5.92 -13.20 6.65
CA THR A 540 -4.84 -13.64 7.55
C THR A 540 -5.15 -13.47 9.04
N GLU A 541 -6.12 -12.63 9.38
CA GLU A 541 -6.46 -12.31 10.76
C GLU A 541 -7.98 -12.43 10.98
N PRO A 542 -8.45 -12.71 12.20
CA PRO A 542 -9.89 -12.77 12.52
C PRO A 542 -10.48 -11.34 12.57
N LYS A 543 -10.45 -10.66 11.46
CA LYS A 543 -10.93 -9.29 11.27
C LYS A 543 -11.86 -9.21 10.07
N ILE A 544 -12.88 -8.37 10.18
CA ILE A 544 -13.77 -7.99 9.08
C ILE A 544 -13.78 -6.47 8.95
N LYS A 545 -13.69 -6.00 7.72
CA LYS A 545 -13.68 -4.58 7.38
C LYS A 545 -14.98 -4.19 6.71
N PHE A 546 -15.52 -3.07 7.13
CA PHE A 546 -16.68 -2.42 6.55
C PHE A 546 -16.24 -1.09 5.95
N TYR A 547 -16.30 -0.99 4.63
CA TYR A 547 -16.11 0.25 3.90
C TYR A 547 -17.49 0.81 3.57
N TYR A 548 -17.65 2.10 3.63
CA TYR A 548 -18.93 2.74 3.33
C TYR A 548 -18.71 4.16 2.82
N GLY A 549 -19.60 4.60 1.95
CA GLY A 549 -19.57 5.93 1.36
C GLY A 549 -20.94 6.49 1.17
N VAL A 550 -21.03 7.81 1.23
CA VAL A 550 -22.27 8.59 1.08
C VAL A 550 -22.02 9.84 0.25
N LYS A 551 -23.11 10.39 -0.31
CA LYS A 551 -23.13 11.70 -0.92
C LYS A 551 -24.10 12.61 -0.16
N GLY A 552 -23.61 13.76 0.30
CA GLY A 552 -24.40 14.77 0.97
C GLY A 552 -24.69 15.99 0.09
N THR A 553 -25.56 16.84 0.59
CA THR A 553 -25.86 18.18 0.03
C THR A 553 -24.97 19.27 0.67
N SER A 554 -24.32 18.94 1.77
CA SER A 554 -23.30 19.72 2.49
C SER A 554 -22.34 18.80 3.22
N LEU A 555 -21.23 19.34 3.75
CA LEU A 555 -20.33 18.57 4.60
C LEU A 555 -21.03 17.99 5.82
N GLN A 556 -21.89 18.77 6.46
CA GLN A 556 -22.64 18.34 7.64
C GLN A 556 -23.61 17.21 7.28
N ASP A 557 -24.39 17.34 6.19
CA ASP A 557 -25.32 16.31 5.72
C ASP A 557 -24.57 15.00 5.37
N ALA A 558 -23.42 15.11 4.72
CA ALA A 558 -22.59 13.95 4.41
C ALA A 558 -22.08 13.24 5.68
N GLU A 559 -21.64 14.00 6.68
CA GLU A 559 -21.16 13.46 7.95
C GLU A 559 -22.27 12.77 8.75
N GLU A 560 -23.46 13.38 8.82
CA GLU A 560 -24.63 12.79 9.48
C GLU A 560 -25.06 11.46 8.81
N LYS A 561 -25.07 11.42 7.49
CA LYS A 561 -25.37 10.21 6.69
C LYS A 561 -24.31 9.12 6.90
N LEU A 562 -23.05 9.51 6.91
CA LEU A 562 -21.93 8.58 7.11
C LEU A 562 -22.01 7.92 8.50
N GLU A 563 -22.27 8.70 9.53
CA GLU A 563 -22.38 8.20 10.90
C GLU A 563 -23.61 7.30 11.10
N ALA A 564 -24.73 7.60 10.44
CA ALA A 564 -25.92 6.73 10.44
C ALA A 564 -25.62 5.36 9.79
N LEU A 565 -24.89 5.37 8.67
CA LEU A 565 -24.52 4.14 7.96
C LEU A 565 -23.50 3.32 8.77
N LYS A 566 -22.50 3.96 9.36
CA LYS A 566 -21.53 3.33 10.25
C LYS A 566 -22.19 2.62 11.43
N LYS A 567 -23.12 3.32 12.08
CA LYS A 567 -23.84 2.78 13.25
C LYS A 567 -24.59 1.49 12.93
N ASP A 568 -25.31 1.45 11.82
CA ASP A 568 -26.10 0.27 11.40
C ASP A 568 -25.20 -0.90 10.91
N LEU A 569 -23.99 -0.62 10.46
CA LEU A 569 -23.05 -1.65 9.99
C LEU A 569 -22.23 -2.32 11.10
N VAL A 570 -21.92 -1.57 12.16
CA VAL A 570 -20.87 -1.98 13.13
C VAL A 570 -21.43 -2.16 14.56
N GLU A 571 -22.54 -1.53 14.91
CA GLU A 571 -23.11 -1.58 16.26
C GLU A 571 -24.25 -2.61 16.43
N GLU A 572 -24.71 -3.24 15.36
CA GLU A 572 -25.59 -4.41 15.36
C GLU A 572 -24.81 -5.73 15.10
#